data_14149d12cfbdfad1d9c8af8ebfd0828f
#
_entry.id   14149d12cfbdfad1d9c8af8ebfd0828f
#
_cell.length_a   1.000
_cell.length_b   1.000
_cell.length_c   1.000
_cell.angle_alpha   90.00
_cell.angle_beta   90.00
_cell.angle_gamma   90.00
#
_symmetry.space_group_name_H-M   'P 1'
#
loop_
_entity.id
_entity.type
_entity.pdbx_description
1 polymer ?
#
loop_
_entity_poly.entity_id
_entity_poly.type
_entity_poly.pdbx_seq_one_letter_code
_entity_poly.pdbx_strand_id
1 'polypeptide(L)'
;NSKETWKAFNLLNKFYKGSKLLKFTKPKQINKWEMIPFWDCKKAELRNSKNELIVSKKKNNLSVYSFAPKINKEVDFKTLKKHILTDSKRPSATIFHFRNQYRHWNPEWGFSLPYNLFKKLDKKETYKINIESNFKKNKGFLQSEYLKKGRKKETYILIGHFDHPNQVNDGLAGVIAAYETIKRLKKIKTKYSYLAF
;
A
#
# COMPACT_ATOMS: atom_id res chain seq x y z
N ASN A 1 -2.70 4.48 2.12
CA ASN A 1 -2.63 5.14 3.43
C ASN A 1 -3.43 4.30 4.43
N SER A 2 -2.77 3.68 5.42
CA SER A 2 -3.33 2.75 6.38
C SER A 2 -2.67 2.92 7.76
N LYS A 3 -3.14 2.17 8.77
CA LYS A 3 -2.46 2.14 10.08
C LYS A 3 -1.03 1.59 9.99
N GLU A 4 -0.82 0.62 9.12
CA GLU A 4 0.49 0.02 8.87
C GLU A 4 1.45 1.05 8.25
N THR A 5 0.98 1.87 7.31
CA THR A 5 1.76 2.99 6.75
C THR A 5 2.24 3.94 7.85
N TRP A 6 1.36 4.29 8.79
CA TRP A 6 1.72 5.15 9.92
C TRP A 6 2.78 4.52 10.82
N LYS A 7 2.66 3.22 11.11
CA LYS A 7 3.67 2.48 11.89
C LYS A 7 5.03 2.50 11.19
N ALA A 8 5.02 2.31 9.87
CA ALA A 8 6.24 2.29 9.06
C ALA A 8 6.94 3.66 9.05
N PHE A 9 6.21 4.77 8.90
CA PHE A 9 6.77 6.12 9.00
C PHE A 9 7.32 6.42 10.41
N ASN A 10 6.63 5.99 11.46
CA ASN A 10 7.14 6.14 12.82
C ASN A 10 8.43 5.33 13.04
N LEU A 11 8.51 4.13 12.46
CA LEU A 11 9.72 3.32 12.51
C LEU A 11 10.89 3.99 11.78
N LEU A 12 10.64 4.53 10.57
CA LEU A 12 11.63 5.28 9.81
C LEU A 12 12.20 6.44 10.65
N ASN A 13 11.33 7.24 11.26
CA ASN A 13 11.75 8.36 12.09
C ASN A 13 12.50 7.94 13.37
N LYS A 14 12.19 6.77 13.92
CA LYS A 14 12.94 6.20 15.05
C LYS A 14 14.37 5.83 14.66
N PHE A 15 14.57 5.26 13.47
CA PHE A 15 15.90 4.92 12.94
C PHE A 15 16.72 6.14 12.55
N TYR A 16 16.07 7.16 11.99
CA TYR A 16 16.74 8.38 11.54
C TYR A 16 16.41 9.56 12.46
N LYS A 17 17.05 9.58 13.63
CA LYS A 17 16.88 10.64 14.63
C LYS A 17 17.09 12.03 14.02
N GLY A 18 16.14 12.93 14.28
CA GLY A 18 16.12 14.28 13.71
C GLY A 18 15.42 14.39 12.36
N SER A 19 14.81 13.32 11.83
CA SER A 19 13.80 13.41 10.79
C SER A 19 12.49 13.93 11.38
N LYS A 20 11.65 14.54 10.52
CA LYS A 20 10.37 15.11 10.91
C LYS A 20 9.25 14.39 10.17
N LEU A 21 8.19 14.01 10.88
CA LEU A 21 6.98 13.48 10.29
C LEU A 21 5.95 14.59 10.15
N LEU A 22 5.56 14.88 8.92
CA LEU A 22 4.52 15.85 8.57
C LEU A 22 3.23 15.11 8.25
N LYS A 23 2.12 15.67 8.71
CA LYS A 23 0.78 15.16 8.45
C LYS A 23 -0.05 16.24 7.78
N PHE A 24 -0.48 15.96 6.57
CA PHE A 24 -1.35 16.83 5.80
C PHE A 24 -2.80 16.36 5.92
N THR A 25 -3.61 17.06 6.72
CA THR A 25 -4.99 16.64 7.05
C THR A 25 -6.06 17.34 6.19
N LYS A 26 -5.74 18.50 5.64
CA LYS A 26 -6.66 19.24 4.78
C LYS A 26 -6.16 19.12 3.35
N PRO A 27 -6.97 18.61 2.40
CA PRO A 27 -6.63 18.68 1.01
C PRO A 27 -6.63 20.16 0.59
N LYS A 28 -5.46 20.72 0.38
CA LYS A 28 -5.38 21.84 -0.53
C LYS A 28 -5.50 21.21 -1.90
N GLN A 29 -6.54 21.58 -2.63
CA GLN A 29 -6.67 21.21 -4.04
C GLN A 29 -5.49 21.85 -4.78
N ILE A 30 -4.50 21.06 -5.14
CA ILE A 30 -3.36 21.51 -5.94
C ILE A 30 -3.64 21.04 -7.36
N ASN A 31 -3.95 21.95 -8.27
CA ASN A 31 -4.08 21.67 -9.70
C ASN A 31 -5.02 20.51 -10.06
N LYS A 32 -6.21 20.42 -9.47
CA LYS A 32 -7.21 19.34 -9.69
C LYS A 32 -6.83 17.97 -9.14
N TRP A 33 -5.78 17.86 -8.33
CA TRP A 33 -5.48 16.62 -7.63
C TRP A 33 -6.38 16.44 -6.41
N GLU A 34 -7.00 15.28 -6.30
CA GLU A 34 -7.75 14.88 -5.12
C GLU A 34 -6.91 14.01 -4.21
N MET A 35 -7.05 14.22 -2.90
CA MET A 35 -6.41 13.35 -1.91
C MET A 35 -7.12 12.00 -1.87
N ILE A 36 -6.37 10.94 -2.11
CA ILE A 36 -6.87 9.56 -2.00
C ILE A 36 -7.34 9.30 -0.57
N PRO A 37 -8.53 8.71 -0.34
CA PRO A 37 -9.03 8.42 0.98
C PRO A 37 -8.10 7.46 1.73
N PHE A 38 -8.08 7.57 3.04
CA PHE A 38 -7.47 6.57 3.89
C PHE A 38 -8.29 5.29 3.80
N TRP A 39 -7.64 4.18 3.47
CA TRP A 39 -8.25 2.86 3.41
C TRP A 39 -7.59 1.94 4.43
N ASP A 40 -8.41 1.23 5.19
CA ASP A 40 -7.97 0.27 6.18
C ASP A 40 -8.77 -1.03 5.99
N CYS A 41 -8.08 -2.15 5.84
CA CYS A 41 -8.69 -3.46 5.71
C CYS A 41 -8.26 -4.34 6.88
N LYS A 42 -9.18 -4.58 7.81
CA LYS A 42 -8.94 -5.40 8.99
C LYS A 42 -8.87 -6.89 8.65
N LYS A 43 -9.77 -7.34 7.80
CA LYS A 43 -9.95 -8.73 7.42
C LYS A 43 -10.32 -8.83 5.96
N ALA A 44 -9.77 -9.81 5.25
CA ALA A 44 -10.26 -10.23 3.95
C ALA A 44 -10.02 -11.72 3.81
N GLU A 45 -11.10 -12.48 3.59
CA GLU A 45 -11.09 -13.93 3.48
C GLU A 45 -11.99 -14.38 2.33
N LEU A 46 -11.51 -15.36 1.61
CA LEU A 46 -12.26 -16.16 0.63
C LEU A 46 -12.32 -17.59 1.17
N ARG A 47 -13.54 -18.15 1.27
CA ARG A 47 -13.79 -19.51 1.73
C ARG A 47 -14.65 -20.24 0.73
N ASN A 48 -14.55 -21.59 0.70
CA ASN A 48 -15.44 -22.43 -0.09
C ASN A 48 -16.79 -22.67 0.64
N SER A 49 -17.68 -23.43 0.03
CA SER A 49 -19.00 -23.81 0.57
C SER A 49 -18.90 -24.53 1.92
N LYS A 50 -17.83 -25.33 2.13
CA LYS A 50 -17.54 -26.04 3.38
C LYS A 50 -16.89 -25.17 4.45
N ASN A 51 -16.80 -23.86 4.20
CA ASN A 51 -16.18 -22.87 5.09
C ASN A 51 -14.65 -23.03 5.26
N GLU A 52 -13.99 -23.78 4.38
CA GLU A 52 -12.53 -23.91 4.37
C GLU A 52 -11.89 -22.62 3.81
N LEU A 53 -10.82 -22.17 4.44
CA LEU A 53 -10.12 -20.95 4.08
C LEU A 53 -9.23 -21.17 2.85
N ILE A 54 -9.54 -20.49 1.75
CA ILE A 54 -8.76 -20.50 0.51
C ILE A 54 -7.70 -19.42 0.52
N VAL A 55 -8.11 -18.17 0.80
CA VAL A 55 -7.24 -16.99 0.76
C VAL A 55 -7.52 -16.10 1.97
N SER A 56 -6.47 -15.50 2.50
CA SER A 56 -6.57 -14.53 3.60
C SER A 56 -5.52 -13.43 3.49
N LYS A 57 -5.95 -12.18 3.68
CA LYS A 57 -5.05 -11.04 3.84
C LYS A 57 -4.02 -11.25 4.97
N LYS A 58 -4.40 -11.96 6.03
CA LYS A 58 -3.49 -12.26 7.16
C LYS A 58 -2.28 -13.09 6.72
N LYS A 59 -2.44 -13.99 5.75
CA LYS A 59 -1.36 -14.81 5.20
C LYS A 59 -0.54 -14.05 4.16
N ASN A 60 -1.21 -13.23 3.33
CA ASN A 60 -0.56 -12.41 2.29
C ASN A 60 -1.36 -11.14 2.06
N ASN A 61 -0.76 -9.98 2.31
CA ASN A 61 -1.41 -8.68 2.13
C ASN A 61 -1.82 -8.39 0.68
N LEU A 62 -1.17 -9.00 -0.30
CA LEU A 62 -1.51 -8.86 -1.72
C LEU A 62 -2.76 -9.64 -2.12
N SER A 63 -3.26 -10.53 -1.25
CA SER A 63 -4.39 -11.41 -1.56
C SER A 63 -5.73 -10.69 -1.69
N VAL A 64 -5.84 -9.45 -1.25
CA VAL A 64 -7.05 -8.63 -1.40
C VAL A 64 -6.76 -7.44 -2.30
N TYR A 65 -7.72 -7.03 -3.12
CA TYR A 65 -7.57 -5.83 -3.93
C TYR A 65 -7.36 -4.61 -3.03
N SER A 66 -6.34 -3.83 -3.34
CA SER A 66 -6.16 -2.52 -2.69
C SER A 66 -7.41 -1.68 -2.86
N PHE A 67 -7.80 -0.97 -1.82
CA PHE A 67 -9.04 -0.17 -1.80
C PHE A 67 -10.33 -0.97 -2.06
N ALA A 68 -10.34 -2.29 -1.83
CA ALA A 68 -11.56 -3.08 -1.91
C ALA A 68 -12.61 -2.58 -0.89
N PRO A 69 -13.88 -2.42 -1.28
CA PRO A 69 -14.96 -2.03 -0.37
C PRO A 69 -15.28 -3.15 0.62
N LYS A 70 -15.93 -2.77 1.72
CA LYS A 70 -16.51 -3.74 2.66
C LYS A 70 -17.56 -4.59 1.95
N ILE A 71 -17.46 -5.91 2.09
CA ILE A 71 -18.41 -6.85 1.51
C ILE A 71 -18.49 -8.12 2.35
N ASN A 72 -19.69 -8.67 2.49
CA ASN A 72 -19.96 -9.96 3.07
C ASN A 72 -21.08 -10.62 2.26
N LYS A 73 -20.73 -11.58 1.43
CA LYS A 73 -21.70 -12.30 0.59
C LYS A 73 -21.20 -13.65 0.15
N GLU A 74 -22.12 -14.47 -0.33
CA GLU A 74 -21.86 -15.72 -1.04
C GLU A 74 -22.11 -15.54 -2.54
N VAL A 75 -21.26 -16.13 -3.38
CA VAL A 75 -21.35 -16.05 -4.85
C VAL A 75 -21.00 -17.38 -5.48
N ASP A 76 -21.50 -17.62 -6.69
CA ASP A 76 -21.10 -18.73 -7.54
C ASP A 76 -19.69 -18.51 -8.13
N PHE A 77 -19.11 -19.58 -8.68
CA PHE A 77 -17.79 -19.52 -9.30
C PHE A 77 -17.74 -18.54 -10.49
N LYS A 78 -18.80 -18.43 -11.30
CA LYS A 78 -18.87 -17.53 -12.45
C LYS A 78 -18.73 -16.06 -12.03
N THR A 79 -19.37 -15.69 -10.94
CA THR A 79 -19.26 -14.36 -10.34
C THR A 79 -17.89 -14.17 -9.69
N LEU A 80 -17.42 -15.14 -8.88
CA LEU A 80 -16.12 -15.08 -8.25
C LEU A 80 -15.00 -14.88 -9.26
N LYS A 81 -15.00 -15.63 -10.36
CA LYS A 81 -13.97 -15.57 -11.42
C LYS A 81 -13.75 -14.15 -11.95
N LYS A 82 -14.79 -13.32 -12.03
CA LYS A 82 -14.68 -11.91 -12.47
C LYS A 82 -13.92 -11.02 -11.49
N HIS A 83 -13.80 -11.46 -10.25
CA HIS A 83 -13.16 -10.74 -9.14
C HIS A 83 -11.87 -11.41 -8.65
N ILE A 84 -11.31 -12.32 -9.47
CA ILE A 84 -10.02 -12.95 -9.20
C ILE A 84 -8.96 -12.39 -10.16
N LEU A 85 -7.86 -11.93 -9.57
CA LEU A 85 -6.65 -11.60 -10.29
C LEU A 85 -5.63 -12.73 -10.12
N THR A 86 -5.16 -13.25 -11.24
CA THR A 86 -4.17 -14.34 -11.29
C THR A 86 -3.37 -14.27 -12.59
N ASP A 87 -2.22 -14.91 -12.64
CA ASP A 87 -1.34 -14.93 -13.81
C ASP A 87 -0.86 -16.35 -14.11
N SER A 88 -1.26 -16.88 -15.27
CA SER A 88 -0.85 -18.22 -15.72
C SER A 88 0.62 -18.32 -16.08
N LYS A 89 1.28 -17.21 -16.46
CA LYS A 89 2.72 -17.18 -16.75
C LYS A 89 3.57 -17.23 -15.48
N ARG A 90 3.01 -16.81 -14.33
CA ARG A 90 3.63 -16.84 -13.01
C ARG A 90 2.73 -17.59 -12.02
N PRO A 91 2.60 -18.92 -12.17
CA PRO A 91 1.52 -19.69 -11.55
C PRO A 91 1.56 -19.78 -10.03
N SER A 92 2.67 -19.50 -9.39
CA SER A 92 2.83 -19.44 -7.93
C SER A 92 2.76 -18.00 -7.37
N ALA A 93 2.72 -16.97 -8.21
CA ALA A 93 2.72 -15.58 -7.76
C ALA A 93 1.34 -15.08 -7.36
N THR A 94 1.29 -14.24 -6.33
CA THR A 94 0.13 -13.39 -6.00
C THR A 94 0.37 -12.01 -6.61
N ILE A 95 -0.51 -11.57 -7.48
CA ILE A 95 -0.35 -10.33 -8.25
C ILE A 95 -0.90 -9.15 -7.47
N PHE A 96 -0.20 -8.01 -7.50
CA PHE A 96 -0.69 -6.78 -6.90
C PHE A 96 -1.81 -6.16 -7.75
N HIS A 97 -2.94 -5.86 -7.13
CA HIS A 97 -4.05 -5.16 -7.76
C HIS A 97 -3.96 -3.65 -7.45
N PHE A 98 -3.79 -2.84 -8.47
CA PHE A 98 -3.61 -1.38 -8.35
C PHE A 98 -4.78 -0.54 -8.90
N ARG A 99 -5.72 -1.13 -9.65
CA ARG A 99 -6.77 -0.40 -10.36
C ARG A 99 -7.62 0.50 -9.46
N ASN A 100 -8.01 0.02 -8.29
CA ASN A 100 -8.83 0.78 -7.35
C ASN A 100 -8.14 2.04 -6.80
N GLN A 101 -6.82 2.12 -6.81
CA GLN A 101 -6.08 3.32 -6.40
C GLN A 101 -6.40 4.50 -7.33
N TYR A 102 -6.60 4.23 -8.60
CA TYR A 102 -6.94 5.22 -9.63
C TYR A 102 -8.44 5.39 -9.84
N ARG A 103 -9.27 4.58 -9.18
CA ARG A 103 -10.73 4.59 -9.24
C ARG A 103 -11.36 4.43 -7.87
N HIS A 104 -10.80 5.12 -6.87
CA HIS A 104 -11.25 5.01 -5.48
C HIS A 104 -12.70 5.48 -5.25
N TRP A 105 -13.28 6.23 -6.18
CA TRP A 105 -14.69 6.62 -6.18
C TRP A 105 -15.66 5.51 -6.64
N ASN A 106 -15.14 4.48 -7.32
CA ASN A 106 -15.90 3.30 -7.73
C ASN A 106 -15.03 2.03 -7.60
N PRO A 107 -14.67 1.64 -6.36
CA PRO A 107 -13.76 0.55 -6.13
C PRO A 107 -14.44 -0.81 -6.31
N GLU A 108 -13.75 -1.75 -6.91
CA GLU A 108 -14.15 -3.15 -7.05
C GLU A 108 -13.62 -3.98 -5.87
N TRP A 109 -14.42 -4.97 -5.44
CA TRP A 109 -13.92 -6.01 -4.53
C TRP A 109 -13.24 -7.12 -5.33
N GLY A 110 -12.30 -7.83 -4.71
CA GLY A 110 -11.69 -9.00 -5.33
C GLY A 110 -10.51 -9.54 -4.56
N PHE A 111 -10.04 -10.67 -5.03
CA PHE A 111 -8.88 -11.36 -4.48
C PHE A 111 -7.83 -11.61 -5.54
N SER A 112 -6.59 -11.55 -5.11
CA SER A 112 -5.44 -12.01 -5.89
C SER A 112 -4.94 -13.31 -5.29
N LEU A 113 -4.73 -14.32 -6.13
CA LEU A 113 -4.22 -15.61 -5.70
C LEU A 113 -3.38 -16.27 -6.80
N PRO A 114 -2.47 -17.19 -6.40
CA PRO A 114 -1.68 -17.95 -7.36
C PRO A 114 -2.56 -18.72 -8.33
N TYR A 115 -2.17 -18.75 -9.59
CA TYR A 115 -2.90 -19.48 -10.64
C TYR A 115 -3.04 -20.97 -10.33
N ASN A 116 -2.03 -21.57 -9.68
CA ASN A 116 -2.09 -22.96 -9.22
C ASN A 116 -3.23 -23.21 -8.20
N LEU A 117 -3.52 -22.23 -7.36
CA LEU A 117 -4.63 -22.28 -6.43
C LEU A 117 -5.96 -22.05 -7.15
N PHE A 118 -5.99 -21.06 -8.05
CA PHE A 118 -7.17 -20.74 -8.84
C PHE A 118 -7.69 -21.95 -9.65
N LYS A 119 -6.77 -22.73 -10.25
CA LYS A 119 -7.15 -23.96 -11.01
C LYS A 119 -7.81 -25.04 -10.17
N LYS A 120 -7.57 -25.05 -8.86
CA LYS A 120 -8.12 -26.04 -7.92
C LYS A 120 -9.51 -25.67 -7.40
N LEU A 121 -10.01 -24.45 -7.74
CA LEU A 121 -11.35 -24.03 -7.31
C LEU A 121 -12.41 -24.84 -8.05
N ASP A 122 -13.37 -25.39 -7.31
CA ASP A 122 -14.49 -26.15 -7.88
C ASP A 122 -15.46 -25.18 -8.58
N LYS A 123 -15.75 -25.41 -9.84
CA LYS A 123 -16.62 -24.58 -10.65
C LYS A 123 -18.11 -24.71 -10.30
N LYS A 124 -18.48 -25.75 -9.54
CA LYS A 124 -19.86 -26.04 -9.12
C LYS A 124 -20.18 -25.54 -7.70
N GLU A 125 -19.15 -25.15 -6.94
CA GLU A 125 -19.31 -24.64 -5.57
C GLU A 125 -19.69 -23.16 -5.51
N THR A 126 -20.22 -22.76 -4.36
CA THR A 126 -20.34 -21.35 -3.97
C THR A 126 -19.15 -20.95 -3.06
N TYR A 127 -18.93 -19.65 -2.98
CA TYR A 127 -17.78 -19.08 -2.29
C TYR A 127 -18.22 -17.93 -1.39
N LYS A 128 -17.80 -18.00 -0.13
CA LYS A 128 -18.08 -16.99 0.88
C LYS A 128 -16.97 -15.94 0.87
N ILE A 129 -17.36 -14.68 0.74
CA ILE A 129 -16.50 -13.51 0.68
C ILE A 129 -16.74 -12.69 1.92
N ASN A 130 -15.68 -12.40 2.67
CA ASN A 130 -15.72 -11.48 3.79
C ASN A 130 -14.55 -10.49 3.69
N ILE A 131 -14.83 -9.22 3.37
CA ILE A 131 -13.87 -8.12 3.39
C ILE A 131 -14.37 -7.05 4.36
N GLU A 132 -13.63 -6.84 5.44
CA GLU A 132 -13.89 -5.83 6.45
C GLU A 132 -12.95 -4.65 6.23
N SER A 133 -13.35 -3.74 5.36
CA SER A 133 -12.60 -2.52 5.04
C SER A 133 -13.37 -1.27 5.41
N ASN A 134 -12.64 -0.17 5.54
CA ASN A 134 -13.19 1.13 5.89
C ASN A 134 -12.44 2.23 5.12
N PHE A 135 -13.20 3.15 4.53
CA PHE A 135 -12.70 4.36 3.91
C PHE A 135 -12.92 5.55 4.84
N LYS A 136 -11.89 6.35 5.06
CA LYS A 136 -11.99 7.59 5.84
C LYS A 136 -11.48 8.74 4.99
N LYS A 137 -12.38 9.65 4.66
CA LYS A 137 -12.00 10.93 4.04
C LYS A 137 -11.23 11.80 5.04
N ASN A 138 -10.40 12.70 4.54
CA ASN A 138 -9.71 13.73 5.32
C ASN A 138 -8.79 13.22 6.45
N LYS A 139 -8.28 11.99 6.34
CA LYS A 139 -7.23 11.49 7.25
C LYS A 139 -5.84 11.96 6.86
N GLY A 140 -5.72 12.59 5.70
CA GLY A 140 -4.47 13.15 5.23
C GLY A 140 -3.49 12.12 4.67
N PHE A 141 -2.34 12.62 4.28
CA PHE A 141 -1.19 11.77 3.96
C PHE A 141 -0.01 12.13 4.85
N LEU A 142 0.97 11.25 4.89
CA LEU A 142 2.20 11.42 5.65
C LEU A 142 3.34 11.72 4.70
N GLN A 143 4.20 12.62 5.14
CA GLN A 143 5.50 12.90 4.54
C GLN A 143 6.53 12.88 5.64
N SER A 144 7.66 12.28 5.41
CA SER A 144 8.78 12.34 6.34
C SER A 144 9.93 13.10 5.71
N GLU A 145 10.54 13.99 6.47
CA GLU A 145 11.61 14.87 6.02
C GLU A 145 12.87 14.63 6.85
N TYR A 146 14.02 14.54 6.18
CA TYR A 146 15.31 14.45 6.82
C TYR A 146 16.28 15.43 6.19
N LEU A 147 16.61 16.50 6.91
CA LEU A 147 17.36 17.64 6.41
C LEU A 147 18.81 17.64 6.92
N LYS A 148 19.75 17.92 6.01
CA LYS A 148 21.10 18.42 6.28
C LYS A 148 21.22 19.83 5.76
N LYS A 149 21.35 20.82 6.64
CA LYS A 149 21.63 22.21 6.25
C LYS A 149 23.08 22.35 5.79
N GLY A 150 23.29 23.05 4.68
CA GLY A 150 24.56 23.49 4.16
C GLY A 150 24.81 24.97 4.46
N ARG A 151 25.92 25.49 3.89
CA ARG A 151 26.27 26.92 4.01
C ARG A 151 25.38 27.81 3.12
N LYS A 152 24.88 27.27 2.01
CA LYS A 152 23.99 27.94 1.07
C LYS A 152 22.55 27.49 1.26
N LYS A 153 21.59 28.34 0.83
CA LYS A 153 20.14 28.05 0.92
C LYS A 153 19.67 27.05 -0.12
N GLU A 154 20.35 26.96 -1.26
CA GLU A 154 20.00 26.01 -2.33
C GLU A 154 20.04 24.60 -1.79
N THR A 155 19.01 23.84 -2.12
CA THR A 155 18.77 22.52 -1.54
C THR A 155 18.63 21.47 -2.65
N TYR A 156 19.43 20.42 -2.57
CA TYR A 156 19.22 19.21 -3.34
C TYR A 156 18.16 18.36 -2.66
N ILE A 157 17.19 17.90 -3.44
CA ILE A 157 16.06 17.14 -2.94
C ILE A 157 16.19 15.69 -3.43
N LEU A 158 16.11 14.75 -2.50
CA LEU A 158 16.09 13.30 -2.71
C LEU A 158 14.68 12.81 -2.40
N ILE A 159 13.95 12.36 -3.43
CA ILE A 159 12.57 11.94 -3.30
C ILE A 159 12.50 10.43 -3.27
N GLY A 160 11.82 9.89 -2.26
CA GLY A 160 11.44 8.47 -2.18
C GLY A 160 9.95 8.33 -1.92
N HIS A 161 9.32 7.30 -2.45
CA HIS A 161 7.93 7.00 -2.13
C HIS A 161 7.81 5.75 -1.26
N PHE A 162 6.77 5.71 -0.42
CA PHE A 162 6.58 4.67 0.58
C PHE A 162 5.11 4.24 0.62
N ASP A 163 4.64 3.68 -0.48
CA ASP A 163 3.23 3.42 -0.74
C ASP A 163 2.91 2.01 -1.24
N HIS A 164 3.91 1.25 -1.70
CA HIS A 164 3.69 -0.11 -2.18
C HIS A 164 3.73 -1.16 -1.05
N PRO A 165 2.73 -2.05 -0.97
CA PRO A 165 2.77 -3.17 -0.03
C PRO A 165 3.74 -4.27 -0.52
N ASN A 166 4.51 -4.83 0.39
CA ASN A 166 5.40 -5.99 0.15
C ASN A 166 6.48 -5.79 -0.95
N GLN A 167 6.82 -4.55 -1.28
CA GLN A 167 7.86 -4.25 -2.25
C GLN A 167 9.04 -3.58 -1.56
N VAL A 168 10.25 -4.05 -1.88
CA VAL A 168 11.50 -3.49 -1.34
C VAL A 168 12.16 -2.56 -2.35
N ASN A 169 12.35 -2.99 -3.58
CA ASN A 169 12.99 -2.18 -4.61
C ASN A 169 12.17 -0.95 -4.98
N ASP A 170 10.89 -1.17 -5.25
CA ASP A 170 9.98 -0.11 -5.64
C ASP A 170 9.36 0.52 -4.39
N GLY A 171 10.00 1.60 -3.98
CA GLY A 171 9.69 2.46 -2.88
C GLY A 171 10.72 2.40 -1.76
N LEU A 172 10.74 1.38 -0.93
CA LEU A 172 11.52 1.34 0.31
C LEU A 172 13.03 1.51 0.08
N ALA A 173 13.61 0.88 -0.94
CA ALA A 173 15.03 0.99 -1.23
C ALA A 173 15.43 2.44 -1.53
N GLY A 174 14.64 3.17 -2.32
CA GLY A 174 14.85 4.59 -2.64
C GLY A 174 14.78 5.48 -1.40
N VAL A 175 13.80 5.25 -0.53
CA VAL A 175 13.66 5.98 0.74
C VAL A 175 14.88 5.77 1.63
N ILE A 176 15.30 4.51 1.82
CA ILE A 176 16.45 4.18 2.68
C ILE A 176 17.74 4.78 2.09
N ALA A 177 17.95 4.69 0.76
CA ALA A 177 19.11 5.28 0.11
C ALA A 177 19.16 6.81 0.32
N ALA A 178 18.03 7.51 0.17
CA ALA A 178 17.94 8.94 0.43
C ALA A 178 18.28 9.29 1.89
N TYR A 179 17.71 8.56 2.85
CA TYR A 179 17.93 8.82 4.27
C TYR A 179 19.35 8.48 4.74
N GLU A 180 19.93 7.38 4.27
CA GLU A 180 21.33 7.03 4.56
C GLU A 180 22.29 8.07 3.95
N THR A 181 21.97 8.60 2.77
CA THR A 181 22.75 9.69 2.16
C THR A 181 22.76 10.92 3.09
N ILE A 182 21.59 11.37 3.55
CA ILE A 182 21.50 12.51 4.49
C ILE A 182 22.26 12.23 5.79
N LYS A 183 22.10 11.03 6.35
CA LYS A 183 22.79 10.61 7.58
C LYS A 183 24.32 10.68 7.44
N ARG A 184 24.87 10.26 6.31
CA ARG A 184 26.30 10.38 6.00
C ARG A 184 26.72 11.83 5.83
N LEU A 185 25.96 12.62 5.08
CA LEU A 185 26.22 14.04 4.84
C LEU A 185 26.19 14.88 6.14
N LYS A 186 25.44 14.47 7.16
CA LYS A 186 25.44 15.14 8.48
C LYS A 186 26.79 15.11 9.17
N LYS A 187 27.68 14.19 8.82
CA LYS A 187 29.01 14.05 9.41
C LYS A 187 30.04 15.02 8.80
N ILE A 188 29.71 15.71 7.73
CA ILE A 188 30.64 16.61 7.01
C ILE A 188 30.03 18.00 6.82
N LYS A 189 30.90 19.01 6.59
CA LYS A 189 30.49 20.33 6.16
C LYS A 189 30.12 20.31 4.70
N THR A 190 28.93 20.84 4.34
CA THR A 190 28.44 20.88 2.94
C THR A 190 28.22 22.30 2.49
N LYS A 191 28.45 22.55 1.19
CA LYS A 191 28.16 23.82 0.54
C LYS A 191 26.66 24.04 0.43
N TYR A 192 25.95 23.05 -0.07
CA TYR A 192 24.49 23.08 -0.29
C TYR A 192 23.76 22.33 0.83
N SER A 193 22.48 22.60 0.95
CA SER A 193 21.57 21.83 1.78
C SER A 193 21.08 20.56 1.05
N TYR A 194 20.67 19.56 1.80
CA TYR A 194 20.16 18.29 1.25
C TYR A 194 18.94 17.85 2.06
N LEU A 195 17.86 17.54 1.37
CA LEU A 195 16.59 17.12 1.94
C LEU A 195 16.16 15.79 1.34
N ALA A 196 15.98 14.77 2.16
CA ALA A 196 15.28 13.54 1.79
C ALA A 196 13.82 13.63 2.24
N PHE A 197 12.86 13.25 1.36
CA PHE A 197 11.45 13.12 1.69
C PHE A 197 10.71 12.11 0.79
#